data_bd17d301fa2441d58c02cdd699387cbd
#
_entry.id   bd17d301fa2441d58c02cdd699387cbd
#
_cell.length_a   1.000
_cell.length_b   1.000
_cell.length_c   1.000
_cell.angle_alpha   90.00
_cell.angle_beta   90.00
_cell.angle_gamma   90.00
#
_symmetry.space_group_name_H-M   'P 1'
#
loop_
_entity.id
_entity.type
_entity.pdbx_description
1 polymer ?
#
loop_
_entity_poly.entity_id
_entity_poly.type
_entity_poly.pdbx_seq_one_letter_code
_entity_poly.pdbx_strand_id
1 'polypeptide(L)'
;RGTLYYNYISEQNYGSKVDTSKQYKRSGSPNLSDITFVAAAGYRGEVVIPYTGYDSNGSSFRGRITIRVSQAQNTGDLTYTIAQGGKVTFDDDDFNDLSKAVTGYPLDYVQFERPDSPKGALYYDYSSNGSYDSQVTEGRSYYRSSSPYLRRVTFVAGKDYSGTVHIPFTGWGTKGNRFSGTVAV
;
A
#
# COMPACT_ATOMS: atom_id res chain seq x y z
N ARG A 1 6.91 -20.85 1.20
CA ARG A 1 7.58 -19.69 0.59
C ARG A 1 6.93 -19.26 -0.72
N GLY A 2 6.53 -20.19 -1.58
CA GLY A 2 5.90 -19.93 -2.87
C GLY A 2 6.04 -21.12 -3.82
N THR A 3 5.46 -20.99 -5.01
CA THR A 3 5.42 -22.03 -6.04
C THR A 3 5.77 -21.43 -7.41
N LEU A 4 6.50 -22.19 -8.23
CA LEU A 4 6.72 -21.87 -9.63
C LEU A 4 5.61 -22.51 -10.47
N TYR A 5 5.02 -21.73 -11.36
CA TYR A 5 4.00 -22.15 -12.30
C TYR A 5 4.44 -21.93 -13.74
N TYR A 6 3.95 -22.73 -14.62
CA TYR A 6 4.04 -22.59 -16.08
C TYR A 6 2.70 -22.08 -16.62
N ASN A 7 2.72 -21.06 -17.46
CA ASN A 7 1.53 -20.37 -17.99
C ASN A 7 0.56 -19.93 -16.89
N TYR A 8 1.07 -19.17 -15.90
CA TYR A 8 0.26 -18.66 -14.80
C TYR A 8 -0.49 -17.40 -15.19
N ILE A 9 -1.82 -17.41 -15.00
CA ILE A 9 -2.70 -16.24 -15.15
C ILE A 9 -3.29 -15.84 -13.80
N SER A 10 -3.77 -16.82 -13.01
CA SER A 10 -4.32 -16.63 -11.67
C SER A 10 -4.20 -17.91 -10.85
N GLU A 11 -4.53 -17.88 -9.56
CA GLU A 11 -4.50 -19.07 -8.68
C GLU A 11 -5.37 -20.25 -9.19
N GLN A 12 -6.40 -19.96 -9.99
CA GLN A 12 -7.32 -20.94 -10.54
C GLN A 12 -7.10 -21.20 -12.04
N ASN A 13 -6.18 -20.44 -12.66
CA ASN A 13 -5.91 -20.52 -14.09
C ASN A 13 -4.40 -20.51 -14.36
N TYR A 14 -3.81 -21.68 -14.48
CA TYR A 14 -2.42 -21.92 -14.86
C TYR A 14 -2.30 -23.23 -15.62
N GLY A 15 -1.26 -23.36 -16.46
CA GLY A 15 -1.04 -24.59 -17.25
C GLY A 15 -0.59 -25.76 -16.35
N SER A 16 0.42 -25.55 -15.51
CA SER A 16 0.91 -26.56 -14.55
C SER A 16 1.82 -25.94 -13.50
N LYS A 17 2.10 -26.65 -12.40
CA LYS A 17 3.27 -26.35 -11.57
C LYS A 17 4.53 -26.72 -12.34
N VAL A 18 5.61 -25.99 -12.11
CA VAL A 18 6.92 -26.30 -12.72
C VAL A 18 7.36 -27.69 -12.28
N ASP A 19 7.68 -28.52 -13.26
CA ASP A 19 8.19 -29.87 -13.07
C ASP A 19 9.72 -29.82 -13.19
N THR A 20 10.42 -30.17 -12.12
CA THR A 20 11.89 -30.12 -12.05
C THR A 20 12.57 -31.16 -12.92
N SER A 21 11.85 -32.14 -13.46
CA SER A 21 12.36 -33.11 -14.44
C SER A 21 12.35 -32.60 -15.87
N LYS A 22 11.64 -31.47 -16.14
CA LYS A 22 11.52 -30.88 -17.47
C LYS A 22 12.53 -29.79 -17.71
N GLN A 23 12.93 -29.67 -18.97
CA GLN A 23 13.72 -28.54 -19.46
C GLN A 23 12.81 -27.46 -20.04
N TYR A 24 13.00 -26.22 -19.58
CA TYR A 24 12.32 -25.04 -20.09
C TYR A 24 13.28 -24.29 -21.00
N LYS A 25 12.87 -24.05 -22.23
CA LYS A 25 13.77 -23.61 -23.33
C LYS A 25 13.65 -22.10 -23.55
N ARG A 26 14.72 -21.47 -23.97
CA ARG A 26 14.72 -20.07 -24.43
C ARG A 26 13.84 -19.92 -25.69
N SER A 27 13.86 -20.92 -26.57
CA SER A 27 13.07 -20.96 -27.81
C SER A 27 12.40 -22.32 -27.92
N GLY A 28 11.10 -22.36 -28.11
CA GLY A 28 10.29 -23.58 -28.17
C GLY A 28 9.48 -23.84 -26.90
N SER A 29 8.77 -24.98 -26.85
CA SER A 29 7.91 -25.37 -25.76
C SER A 29 8.54 -26.52 -24.94
N PRO A 30 8.41 -26.53 -23.61
CA PRO A 30 7.91 -25.43 -22.77
C PRO A 30 8.91 -24.27 -22.72
N ASN A 31 8.38 -23.03 -22.78
CA ASN A 31 9.21 -21.83 -22.84
C ASN A 31 9.57 -21.35 -21.43
N LEU A 32 10.83 -20.93 -21.24
CA LEU A 32 11.32 -20.41 -19.97
C LEU A 32 10.64 -19.07 -19.57
N SER A 33 10.24 -18.24 -20.55
CA SER A 33 9.56 -16.97 -20.29
C SER A 33 8.17 -17.13 -19.68
N ASP A 34 7.58 -18.32 -19.80
CA ASP A 34 6.23 -18.61 -19.28
C ASP A 34 6.24 -19.12 -17.83
N ILE A 35 7.41 -19.09 -17.18
CA ILE A 35 7.54 -19.47 -15.77
C ILE A 35 7.29 -18.24 -14.88
N THR A 36 6.36 -18.38 -13.95
CA THR A 36 6.03 -17.38 -12.94
C THR A 36 6.24 -17.93 -11.55
N PHE A 37 6.90 -17.18 -10.69
CA PHE A 37 6.94 -17.45 -9.27
C PHE A 37 5.75 -16.75 -8.57
N VAL A 38 4.97 -17.50 -7.79
CA VAL A 38 3.89 -16.98 -6.96
C VAL A 38 4.26 -17.20 -5.50
N ALA A 39 4.39 -16.13 -4.74
CA ALA A 39 4.67 -16.20 -3.31
C ALA A 39 3.47 -16.79 -2.56
N ALA A 40 3.72 -17.60 -1.54
CA ALA A 40 2.66 -18.06 -0.64
C ALA A 40 2.03 -16.87 0.09
N ALA A 41 0.73 -16.92 0.33
CA ALA A 41 0.01 -15.87 1.04
C ALA A 41 0.68 -15.56 2.39
N GLY A 42 0.94 -14.28 2.65
CA GLY A 42 1.59 -13.80 3.88
C GLY A 42 3.10 -14.08 3.98
N TYR A 43 3.72 -14.74 3.01
CA TYR A 43 5.17 -14.97 3.06
C TYR A 43 5.93 -13.65 2.84
N ARG A 44 6.98 -13.47 3.64
CA ARG A 44 7.96 -12.38 3.51
C ARG A 44 9.35 -12.94 3.68
N GLY A 45 10.31 -12.42 2.95
CA GLY A 45 11.70 -12.85 3.05
C GLY A 45 12.29 -13.26 1.70
N GLU A 46 13.40 -13.93 1.75
CA GLU A 46 14.15 -14.33 0.57
C GLU A 46 13.79 -15.76 0.15
N VAL A 47 13.55 -15.94 -1.14
CA VAL A 47 13.39 -17.24 -1.79
C VAL A 47 14.55 -17.45 -2.74
N VAL A 48 15.29 -18.52 -2.55
CA VAL A 48 16.38 -18.91 -3.44
C VAL A 48 15.96 -20.12 -4.26
N ILE A 49 15.99 -19.98 -5.58
CA ILE A 49 15.60 -21.02 -6.53
C ILE A 49 16.89 -21.45 -7.27
N PRO A 50 17.47 -22.60 -6.92
CA PRO A 50 18.59 -23.14 -7.68
C PRO A 50 18.12 -23.66 -9.04
N TYR A 51 18.96 -23.50 -10.04
CA TYR A 51 18.71 -24.05 -11.37
C TYR A 51 19.98 -24.62 -12.00
N THR A 52 19.80 -25.52 -12.96
CA THR A 52 20.84 -25.96 -13.88
C THR A 52 20.47 -25.51 -15.29
N GLY A 53 21.36 -24.77 -15.92
CA GLY A 53 21.21 -24.35 -17.31
C GLY A 53 22.10 -25.19 -18.22
N TYR A 54 21.73 -25.26 -19.48
CA TYR A 54 22.48 -25.93 -20.55
C TYR A 54 22.66 -24.98 -21.73
N ASP A 55 23.85 -24.92 -22.25
CA ASP A 55 24.14 -24.18 -23.50
C ASP A 55 23.75 -24.98 -24.74
N SER A 56 23.92 -24.37 -25.92
CA SER A 56 23.63 -25.02 -27.22
C SER A 56 24.53 -26.21 -27.52
N ASN A 57 25.68 -26.34 -26.86
CA ASN A 57 26.64 -27.43 -27.01
C ASN A 57 26.42 -28.56 -26.00
N GLY A 58 25.40 -28.42 -25.12
CA GLY A 58 25.12 -29.40 -24.09
C GLY A 58 25.92 -29.25 -22.80
N SER A 59 26.79 -28.22 -22.70
CA SER A 59 27.53 -27.95 -21.47
C SER A 59 26.59 -27.38 -20.40
N SER A 60 26.74 -27.84 -19.16
CA SER A 60 25.87 -27.42 -18.06
C SER A 60 26.52 -26.38 -17.14
N PHE A 61 25.72 -25.50 -16.62
CA PHE A 61 26.11 -24.57 -15.56
C PHE A 61 25.02 -24.50 -14.45
N ARG A 62 25.43 -24.13 -13.26
CA ARG A 62 24.51 -23.98 -12.12
C ARG A 62 24.39 -22.52 -11.71
N GLY A 63 23.19 -22.12 -11.35
CA GLY A 63 22.92 -20.78 -10.87
C GLY A 63 21.81 -20.79 -9.82
N ARG A 64 21.51 -19.59 -9.33
CA ARG A 64 20.42 -19.35 -8.38
C ARG A 64 19.71 -18.06 -8.78
N ILE A 65 18.39 -18.07 -8.68
CA ILE A 65 17.55 -16.88 -8.71
C ILE A 65 17.18 -16.54 -7.28
N THR A 66 17.48 -15.34 -6.85
CA THR A 66 17.09 -14.83 -5.54
C THR A 66 15.92 -13.87 -5.70
N ILE A 67 14.78 -14.19 -5.11
CA ILE A 67 13.57 -13.36 -5.11
C ILE A 67 13.37 -12.85 -3.69
N ARG A 68 13.32 -11.52 -3.53
CA ARG A 68 12.94 -10.89 -2.26
C ARG A 68 11.45 -10.60 -2.30
N VAL A 69 10.70 -11.30 -1.45
CA VAL A 69 9.28 -11.07 -1.24
C VAL A 69 9.14 -10.08 -0.10
N SER A 70 8.88 -8.83 -0.44
CA SER A 70 8.50 -7.78 0.53
C SER A 70 6.98 -7.65 0.54
N GLN A 71 6.43 -7.12 1.63
CA GLN A 71 5.07 -6.59 1.55
C GLN A 71 5.09 -5.47 0.51
N ALA A 72 4.16 -5.48 -0.44
CA ALA A 72 3.86 -4.27 -1.18
C ALA A 72 3.58 -3.20 -0.12
N GLN A 73 4.39 -2.15 -0.09
CA GLN A 73 4.02 -0.97 0.68
C GLN A 73 2.88 -0.35 -0.10
N ASN A 74 1.67 -0.65 0.34
CA ASN A 74 0.49 0.04 -0.13
C ASN A 74 0.57 1.43 0.48
N THR A 75 1.27 2.33 -0.20
CA THR A 75 1.44 3.73 0.19
C THR A 75 0.77 4.63 -0.84
N GLY A 76 0.17 5.69 -0.36
CA GLY A 76 -0.39 6.71 -1.24
C GLY A 76 -0.53 8.03 -0.49
N ASP A 77 -0.26 9.12 -1.19
CA ASP A 77 -0.26 10.44 -0.61
C ASP A 77 -1.43 11.27 -1.15
N LEU A 78 -1.95 12.14 -0.29
CA LEU A 78 -2.97 13.13 -0.61
C LEU A 78 -2.37 14.53 -0.44
N THR A 79 -2.79 15.47 -1.27
CA THR A 79 -2.30 16.86 -1.20
C THR A 79 -3.47 17.83 -1.16
N TYR A 80 -3.44 18.71 -0.17
CA TYR A 80 -4.37 19.85 -0.06
C TYR A 80 -3.57 21.15 -0.05
N THR A 81 -4.19 22.23 -0.53
CA THR A 81 -3.58 23.56 -0.49
C THR A 81 -4.50 24.53 0.24
N ILE A 82 -3.95 25.23 1.22
CA ILE A 82 -4.67 26.22 2.02
C ILE A 82 -3.86 27.51 2.11
N ALA A 83 -4.52 28.61 2.46
CA ALA A 83 -3.81 29.86 2.81
C ALA A 83 -3.10 29.72 4.17
N GLN A 84 -2.10 30.56 4.43
CA GLN A 84 -1.42 30.66 5.72
C GLN A 84 -2.44 30.88 6.85
N GLY A 85 -2.34 30.10 7.91
CA GLY A 85 -3.30 30.11 9.03
C GLY A 85 -4.71 29.61 8.68
N GLY A 86 -4.86 29.03 7.47
CA GLY A 86 -6.12 28.47 6.98
C GLY A 86 -6.43 27.09 7.55
N LYS A 87 -7.49 26.49 7.04
CA LYS A 87 -7.93 25.17 7.43
C LYS A 87 -8.42 24.36 6.23
N VAL A 88 -8.40 23.06 6.33
CA VAL A 88 -9.03 22.11 5.39
C VAL A 88 -9.70 20.99 6.17
N THR A 89 -10.95 20.71 5.84
CA THR A 89 -11.63 19.49 6.29
C THR A 89 -11.38 18.42 5.23
N PHE A 90 -10.95 17.24 5.67
CA PHE A 90 -10.60 16.16 4.75
C PHE A 90 -11.85 15.59 4.09
N ASP A 91 -11.74 15.32 2.79
CA ASP A 91 -12.77 14.63 2.03
C ASP A 91 -12.59 13.12 2.18
N ASP A 92 -13.61 12.41 2.65
CA ASP A 92 -13.56 10.96 2.81
C ASP A 92 -13.57 10.21 1.47
N ASP A 93 -13.99 10.84 0.37
CA ASP A 93 -13.92 10.28 -0.97
C ASP A 93 -12.47 10.25 -1.50
N ASP A 94 -11.64 11.26 -1.21
CA ASP A 94 -10.21 11.24 -1.57
C ASP A 94 -9.50 10.02 -0.94
N PHE A 95 -9.73 9.77 0.33
CA PHE A 95 -9.15 8.60 1.03
C PHE A 95 -9.74 7.28 0.54
N ASN A 96 -11.02 7.26 0.15
CA ASN A 96 -11.67 6.09 -0.40
C ASN A 96 -11.10 5.71 -1.76
N ASP A 97 -10.88 6.69 -2.62
CA ASP A 97 -10.30 6.45 -3.96
C ASP A 97 -8.84 6.03 -3.86
N LEU A 98 -8.09 6.62 -2.92
CA LEU A 98 -6.75 6.16 -2.58
C LEU A 98 -6.77 4.71 -2.06
N SER A 99 -7.69 4.36 -1.14
CA SER A 99 -7.85 3.00 -0.63
C SER A 99 -8.11 2.00 -1.76
N LYS A 100 -9.03 2.32 -2.67
CA LYS A 100 -9.31 1.49 -3.85
C LYS A 100 -8.10 1.33 -4.76
N ALA A 101 -7.38 2.43 -5.05
CA ALA A 101 -6.20 2.41 -5.90
C ALA A 101 -5.07 1.54 -5.32
N VAL A 102 -4.87 1.61 -4.00
CA VAL A 102 -3.75 0.97 -3.31
C VAL A 102 -4.07 -0.46 -2.86
N THR A 103 -5.31 -0.73 -2.42
CA THR A 103 -5.71 -2.02 -1.84
C THR A 103 -6.68 -2.81 -2.70
N GLY A 104 -7.33 -2.17 -3.67
CA GLY A 104 -8.44 -2.74 -4.45
C GLY A 104 -9.80 -2.70 -3.74
N TYR A 105 -9.89 -2.15 -2.52
CA TYR A 105 -11.11 -2.16 -1.71
C TYR A 105 -11.49 -0.77 -1.21
N PRO A 106 -12.79 -0.47 -1.04
CA PRO A 106 -13.26 0.77 -0.43
C PRO A 106 -12.68 0.98 0.96
N LEU A 107 -12.55 2.26 1.36
CA LEU A 107 -12.11 2.64 2.70
C LEU A 107 -13.13 2.23 3.77
N ASP A 108 -12.63 1.69 4.88
CA ASP A 108 -13.37 1.52 6.12
C ASP A 108 -13.07 2.68 7.08
N TYR A 109 -11.81 2.83 7.51
CA TYR A 109 -11.38 3.90 8.41
C TYR A 109 -9.92 4.29 8.23
N VAL A 110 -9.55 5.42 8.85
CA VAL A 110 -8.19 5.97 8.91
C VAL A 110 -7.81 6.29 10.35
N GLN A 111 -6.53 6.15 10.68
CA GLN A 111 -5.90 6.65 11.90
C GLN A 111 -4.79 7.63 11.52
N PHE A 112 -4.77 8.80 12.13
CA PHE A 112 -3.75 9.82 11.88
C PHE A 112 -2.68 9.82 12.97
N GLU A 113 -1.45 10.18 12.57
CA GLU A 113 -0.43 10.65 13.47
C GLU A 113 -0.58 12.17 13.65
N ARG A 114 -0.05 12.72 14.73
CA ARG A 114 -0.13 14.17 14.96
C ARG A 114 0.88 14.90 14.09
N PRO A 115 0.49 16.02 13.46
CA PRO A 115 1.47 16.89 12.83
C PRO A 115 2.37 17.55 13.89
N ASP A 116 3.60 17.90 13.51
CA ASP A 116 4.51 18.61 14.39
C ASP A 116 3.93 19.97 14.83
N SER A 117 3.75 20.17 16.12
CA SER A 117 3.50 21.51 16.67
C SER A 117 4.81 22.34 16.57
N PRO A 118 4.80 23.60 16.08
CA PRO A 118 3.65 24.51 15.92
C PRO A 118 3.06 24.62 14.51
N LYS A 119 3.32 23.65 13.62
CA LYS A 119 2.91 23.73 12.21
C LYS A 119 1.39 23.70 12.02
N GLY A 120 0.65 23.10 12.96
CA GLY A 120 -0.80 23.01 12.93
C GLY A 120 -1.32 21.86 13.79
N ALA A 121 -2.64 21.64 13.77
CA ALA A 121 -3.28 20.58 14.53
C ALA A 121 -4.50 20.01 13.80
N LEU A 122 -4.83 18.76 14.12
CA LEU A 122 -6.03 18.09 13.65
C LEU A 122 -7.13 18.15 14.71
N TYR A 123 -8.33 18.49 14.27
CA TYR A 123 -9.52 18.59 15.12
C TYR A 123 -10.67 17.78 14.53
N TYR A 124 -11.53 17.33 15.40
CA TYR A 124 -12.78 16.70 15.05
C TYR A 124 -13.95 17.67 15.28
N ASP A 125 -14.85 17.78 14.29
CA ASP A 125 -15.98 18.74 14.31
C ASP A 125 -15.54 20.19 14.54
N TYR A 126 -14.52 20.64 13.83
CA TYR A 126 -14.01 22.00 13.96
C TYR A 126 -14.88 23.01 13.21
N SER A 127 -15.38 24.01 13.90
CA SER A 127 -16.07 25.15 13.29
C SER A 127 -15.21 26.44 13.32
N SER A 128 -14.63 26.77 14.46
CA SER A 128 -13.75 27.92 14.66
C SER A 128 -12.76 27.67 15.79
N ASN A 129 -11.83 28.61 16.00
CA ASN A 129 -10.88 28.54 17.12
C ASN A 129 -11.63 28.51 18.46
N GLY A 130 -11.40 27.49 19.26
CA GLY A 130 -12.11 27.24 20.51
C GLY A 130 -13.50 26.59 20.36
N SER A 131 -13.93 26.28 19.13
CA SER A 131 -15.21 25.60 18.86
C SER A 131 -14.97 24.34 18.01
N TYR A 132 -14.70 23.24 18.68
CA TYR A 132 -14.50 21.90 18.13
C TYR A 132 -14.87 20.87 19.20
N ASP A 133 -15.20 19.63 18.78
CA ASP A 133 -15.53 18.57 19.72
C ASP A 133 -14.28 18.06 20.45
N SER A 134 -13.23 17.72 19.71
CA SER A 134 -11.98 17.22 20.27
C SER A 134 -10.79 17.43 19.32
N GLN A 135 -9.57 17.38 19.85
CA GLN A 135 -8.39 17.16 19.02
C GLN A 135 -8.33 15.71 18.58
N VAL A 136 -7.84 15.49 17.37
CA VAL A 136 -7.58 14.13 16.85
C VAL A 136 -6.53 13.46 17.74
N THR A 137 -6.84 12.25 18.18
CA THR A 137 -5.97 11.43 19.03
C THR A 137 -5.33 10.34 18.19
N GLU A 138 -4.03 10.15 18.33
CA GLU A 138 -3.31 9.03 17.69
C GLU A 138 -3.93 7.68 18.06
N GLY A 139 -4.03 6.78 17.07
CA GLY A 139 -4.63 5.47 17.23
C GLY A 139 -6.17 5.46 17.24
N ARG A 140 -6.84 6.64 17.25
CA ARG A 140 -8.30 6.70 17.11
C ARG A 140 -8.69 6.52 15.64
N SER A 141 -9.66 5.64 15.40
CA SER A 141 -10.19 5.38 14.06
C SER A 141 -11.27 6.39 13.69
N TYR A 142 -11.17 6.95 12.47
CA TYR A 142 -12.15 7.83 11.84
C TYR A 142 -12.70 7.13 10.61
N TYR A 143 -14.00 6.85 10.63
CA TYR A 143 -14.67 5.98 9.67
C TYR A 143 -15.26 6.76 8.51
N ARG A 144 -15.33 6.11 7.35
CA ARG A 144 -16.04 6.66 6.19
C ARG A 144 -17.55 6.64 6.41
N SER A 145 -18.10 5.55 6.94
CA SER A 145 -19.55 5.28 6.97
C SER A 145 -20.18 5.34 8.36
N SER A 146 -19.42 5.53 9.43
CA SER A 146 -19.92 5.57 10.81
C SER A 146 -19.17 6.60 11.65
N SER A 147 -19.71 6.93 12.84
CA SER A 147 -19.07 7.86 13.77
C SER A 147 -17.91 7.18 14.52
N PRO A 148 -16.81 7.90 14.78
CA PRO A 148 -16.52 9.27 14.33
C PRO A 148 -16.18 9.33 12.83
N TYR A 149 -16.82 10.24 12.11
CA TYR A 149 -16.71 10.33 10.65
C TYR A 149 -15.40 10.99 10.20
N LEU A 150 -14.73 10.39 9.22
CA LEU A 150 -13.51 10.96 8.62
C LEU A 150 -13.74 12.36 8.04
N ARG A 151 -14.86 12.59 7.34
CA ARG A 151 -15.26 13.89 6.77
C ARG A 151 -15.47 15.02 7.78
N ARG A 152 -15.29 14.76 9.08
CA ARG A 152 -15.34 15.76 10.16
C ARG A 152 -13.96 16.05 10.74
N VAL A 153 -12.90 15.44 10.18
CA VAL A 153 -11.53 15.73 10.57
C VAL A 153 -11.04 16.94 9.80
N THR A 154 -10.58 17.97 10.52
CA THR A 154 -10.09 19.23 9.96
C THR A 154 -8.67 19.49 10.42
N PHE A 155 -7.77 19.74 9.47
CA PHE A 155 -6.46 20.31 9.76
C PHE A 155 -6.58 21.84 9.81
N VAL A 156 -5.99 22.43 10.84
CA VAL A 156 -5.88 23.87 11.02
C VAL A 156 -4.40 24.22 11.10
N ALA A 157 -3.92 25.03 10.15
CA ALA A 157 -2.52 25.45 10.12
C ALA A 157 -2.19 26.38 11.28
N GLY A 158 -0.94 26.33 11.75
CA GLY A 158 -0.42 27.31 12.68
C GLY A 158 -0.49 28.73 12.09
N LYS A 159 -0.90 29.70 12.91
CA LYS A 159 -1.21 31.09 12.46
C LYS A 159 -0.07 31.72 11.63
N ASP A 160 1.17 31.49 12.04
CA ASP A 160 2.34 32.10 11.42
C ASP A 160 3.16 31.11 10.59
N TYR A 161 2.65 29.90 10.39
CA TYR A 161 3.35 28.87 9.62
C TYR A 161 3.06 29.00 8.12
N SER A 162 4.13 28.94 7.32
CA SER A 162 4.06 28.76 5.87
C SER A 162 5.03 27.65 5.45
N GLY A 163 4.60 26.76 4.61
CA GLY A 163 5.35 25.60 4.15
C GLY A 163 4.46 24.36 4.16
N THR A 164 5.00 23.22 3.80
CA THR A 164 4.24 21.97 3.75
C THR A 164 4.23 21.27 5.11
N VAL A 165 3.06 20.85 5.55
CA VAL A 165 2.86 19.99 6.72
C VAL A 165 2.57 18.59 6.25
N HIS A 166 3.35 17.63 6.70
CA HIS A 166 3.14 16.21 6.43
C HIS A 166 2.44 15.56 7.62
N ILE A 167 1.30 14.93 7.34
CA ILE A 167 0.46 14.26 8.34
C ILE A 167 0.39 12.79 7.95
N PRO A 168 1.21 11.92 8.57
CA PRO A 168 1.16 10.49 8.30
C PRO A 168 -0.18 9.89 8.73
N PHE A 169 -0.64 8.91 7.99
CA PHE A 169 -1.84 8.15 8.35
C PHE A 169 -1.71 6.68 7.99
N THR A 170 -2.52 5.88 8.66
CA THR A 170 -2.77 4.49 8.29
C THR A 170 -4.24 4.31 8.00
N GLY A 171 -4.57 3.69 6.86
CA GLY A 171 -5.92 3.38 6.44
C GLY A 171 -6.17 1.88 6.36
N TRP A 172 -7.43 1.52 6.47
CA TRP A 172 -7.91 0.14 6.31
C TRP A 172 -9.07 0.10 5.33
N GLY A 173 -8.98 -0.80 4.36
CA GLY A 173 -10.08 -1.13 3.47
C GLY A 173 -11.11 -2.05 4.15
N THR A 174 -12.31 -2.12 3.59
CA THR A 174 -13.45 -2.90 4.10
C THR A 174 -13.19 -4.42 4.22
N LYS A 175 -12.09 -4.93 3.69
CA LYS A 175 -11.63 -6.33 3.84
C LYS A 175 -10.44 -6.47 4.80
N GLY A 176 -10.15 -5.42 5.59
CA GLY A 176 -9.03 -5.42 6.53
C GLY A 176 -7.65 -5.16 5.91
N ASN A 177 -7.60 -4.84 4.62
CA ASN A 177 -6.35 -4.50 3.92
C ASN A 177 -5.81 -3.18 4.45
N ARG A 178 -4.60 -3.20 4.98
CA ARG A 178 -3.93 -2.01 5.54
C ARG A 178 -3.11 -1.31 4.46
N PHE A 179 -3.14 0.01 4.46
CA PHE A 179 -2.24 0.86 3.70
C PHE A 179 -1.78 2.04 4.56
N SER A 180 -0.74 2.74 4.13
CA SER A 180 -0.26 3.95 4.79
C SER A 180 -0.05 5.04 3.76
N GLY A 181 0.00 6.28 4.21
CA GLY A 181 0.26 7.42 3.36
C GLY A 181 0.51 8.69 4.18
N THR A 182 0.63 9.79 3.46
CA THR A 182 0.85 11.11 4.04
C THR A 182 -0.14 12.09 3.41
N VAL A 183 -0.80 12.86 4.24
CA VAL A 183 -1.51 14.06 3.79
C VAL A 183 -0.51 15.22 3.84
N ALA A 184 -0.21 15.81 2.69
CA ALA A 184 0.56 17.05 2.55
C ALA A 184 -0.39 18.24 2.45
N VAL A 185 -0.24 19.23 3.33
CA VAL A 185 -1.05 20.45 3.35
C VAL A 185 -0.17 21.67 3.26
#